data_0e4e7ed348f9e3d71b603cb9163c33ff
#
_entry.id   0e4e7ed348f9e3d71b603cb9163c33ff
#
_cell.length_a   1.000
_cell.length_b   1.000
_cell.length_c   1.000
_cell.angle_alpha   90.00
_cell.angle_beta   90.00
_cell.angle_gamma   90.00
#
_symmetry.space_group_name_H-M   'P 1'
#
loop_
_entity.id
_entity.type
_entity.pdbx_description
1 polymer ?
#
loop_
_entity_poly.entity_id
_entity_poly.type
_entity_poly.pdbx_seq_one_letter_code
_entity_poly.pdbx_strand_id
1 'polypeptide(L)'
;MDSVTTHPFMSFAPAMPQDARADTRAALVGFFQDFGFTGRGDLDRLASWVLGTRELALSPEAALALARWRVEGWLAAVLGPSHVGPALLVRGRAAFVLVGGARWGADVLLREPSTLPEAWRRAVCEAVPMSAPAEVPCQMREQVLVLNPFMDMVRRWLRPASRADVSPSR
;
A
#
# COMPACT_ATOMS: atom_id res chain seq x y z
N MET A 1 49.56 -30.83 39.29
CA MET A 1 49.61 -30.10 37.97
C MET A 1 48.43 -30.59 37.12
N ASP A 2 47.30 -29.98 37.31
CA ASP A 2 46.04 -30.40 36.65
C ASP A 2 45.87 -29.62 35.37
N SER A 3 45.89 -30.35 34.26
CA SER A 3 45.69 -29.80 32.93
C SER A 3 44.18 -29.57 32.70
N VAL A 4 43.75 -28.30 32.72
CA VAL A 4 42.37 -27.88 32.36
C VAL A 4 42.21 -27.99 30.84
N THR A 5 41.50 -29.02 30.42
CA THR A 5 41.09 -29.19 29.00
C THR A 5 39.93 -28.26 28.71
N THR A 6 40.22 -27.12 28.06
CA THR A 6 39.21 -26.18 27.56
C THR A 6 38.59 -26.77 26.31
N HIS A 7 37.36 -27.30 26.42
CA HIS A 7 36.56 -27.66 25.26
C HIS A 7 36.02 -26.39 24.56
N PRO A 8 36.25 -26.21 23.24
CA PRO A 8 35.63 -25.12 22.51
C PRO A 8 34.13 -25.43 22.38
N PHE A 9 33.32 -24.59 22.98
CA PHE A 9 31.87 -24.54 22.72
C PHE A 9 31.70 -24.20 21.24
N MET A 10 31.58 -25.20 20.38
CA MET A 10 31.06 -25.01 19.03
C MET A 10 29.58 -24.70 19.16
N SER A 11 29.21 -23.41 19.06
CA SER A 11 27.86 -22.94 18.93
C SER A 11 27.35 -23.38 17.55
N PHE A 12 26.71 -24.54 17.49
CA PHE A 12 25.95 -24.97 16.31
C PHE A 12 24.68 -24.13 16.26
N ALA A 13 24.72 -23.01 15.54
CA ALA A 13 23.48 -22.39 15.05
C ALA A 13 22.85 -23.41 14.08
N PRO A 14 21.62 -23.86 14.30
CA PRO A 14 20.96 -24.80 13.39
C PRO A 14 20.90 -24.17 12.00
N ALA A 15 21.50 -24.81 11.02
CA ALA A 15 21.37 -24.40 9.63
C ALA A 15 19.89 -24.52 9.24
N MET A 16 19.26 -23.39 8.90
CA MET A 16 17.88 -23.39 8.40
C MET A 16 17.77 -24.32 7.19
N PRO A 17 16.70 -25.12 7.06
CA PRO A 17 16.46 -25.96 5.89
C PRO A 17 16.52 -25.11 4.60
N GLN A 18 17.02 -25.70 3.51
CA GLN A 18 17.10 -24.98 2.21
C GLN A 18 15.75 -24.45 1.76
N ASP A 19 14.67 -25.17 2.08
CA ASP A 19 13.30 -24.77 1.79
C ASP A 19 12.91 -23.44 2.47
N ALA A 20 13.29 -23.25 3.74
CA ALA A 20 12.99 -22.01 4.46
C ALA A 20 13.72 -20.78 3.88
N ARG A 21 14.87 -20.98 3.24
CA ARG A 21 15.56 -19.88 2.51
C ARG A 21 14.85 -19.54 1.22
N ALA A 22 14.39 -20.56 0.49
CA ALA A 22 13.62 -20.37 -0.73
C ALA A 22 12.33 -19.60 -0.43
N ASP A 23 11.61 -19.96 0.64
CA ASP A 23 10.39 -19.30 1.08
C ASP A 23 10.65 -17.85 1.50
N THR A 24 11.73 -17.59 2.23
CA THR A 24 12.14 -16.23 2.62
C THR A 24 12.43 -15.36 1.39
N ARG A 25 13.17 -15.88 0.42
CA ARG A 25 13.44 -15.15 -0.83
C ARG A 25 12.18 -14.95 -1.64
N ALA A 26 11.32 -15.96 -1.76
CA ALA A 26 10.06 -15.86 -2.47
C ALA A 26 9.15 -14.76 -1.87
N ALA A 27 9.07 -14.68 -0.54
CA ALA A 27 8.32 -13.63 0.15
C ALA A 27 8.86 -12.23 -0.17
N LEU A 28 10.18 -12.04 -0.17
CA LEU A 28 10.82 -10.76 -0.53
C LEU A 28 10.61 -10.42 -2.01
N VAL A 29 10.69 -11.40 -2.90
CA VAL A 29 10.40 -11.21 -4.33
C VAL A 29 8.98 -10.69 -4.50
N GLY A 30 7.97 -11.32 -3.86
CA GLY A 30 6.59 -10.85 -3.91
C GLY A 30 6.45 -9.42 -3.39
N PHE A 31 7.09 -9.10 -2.28
CA PHE A 31 7.08 -7.74 -1.72
C PHE A 31 7.61 -6.69 -2.69
N PHE A 32 8.74 -6.95 -3.37
CA PHE A 32 9.29 -5.99 -4.33
C PHE A 32 8.57 -5.98 -5.68
N GLN A 33 7.91 -7.07 -6.07
CA GLN A 33 6.99 -7.07 -7.21
C GLN A 33 5.83 -6.10 -7.03
N ASP A 34 5.35 -5.94 -5.80
CA ASP A 34 4.34 -4.93 -5.46
C ASP A 34 4.82 -3.48 -5.68
N PHE A 35 6.13 -3.24 -5.71
CA PHE A 35 6.75 -1.96 -6.09
C PHE A 35 7.00 -1.84 -7.61
N GLY A 36 6.59 -2.85 -8.39
CA GLY A 36 6.71 -2.86 -9.84
C GLY A 36 8.03 -3.41 -10.38
N PHE A 37 8.90 -3.98 -9.54
CA PHE A 37 10.11 -4.64 -10.01
C PHE A 37 9.78 -5.99 -10.63
N THR A 38 10.20 -6.21 -11.89
CA THR A 38 9.96 -7.44 -12.64
C THR A 38 11.24 -8.16 -13.05
N GLY A 39 12.36 -7.44 -13.07
CA GLY A 39 13.66 -7.97 -13.43
C GLY A 39 14.21 -8.89 -12.35
N ARG A 40 14.51 -10.17 -12.69
CA ARG A 40 15.04 -11.15 -11.74
C ARG A 40 16.31 -10.67 -11.04
N GLY A 41 17.23 -10.05 -11.80
CA GLY A 41 18.47 -9.52 -11.23
C GLY A 41 18.23 -8.40 -10.21
N ASP A 42 17.24 -7.52 -10.43
CA ASP A 42 16.86 -6.47 -9.49
C ASP A 42 16.23 -7.06 -8.23
N LEU A 43 15.33 -8.03 -8.39
CA LEU A 43 14.68 -8.72 -7.28
C LEU A 43 15.71 -9.46 -6.40
N ASP A 44 16.68 -10.13 -7.02
CA ASP A 44 17.75 -10.82 -6.28
C ASP A 44 18.65 -9.82 -5.53
N ARG A 45 18.98 -8.67 -6.13
CA ARG A 45 19.76 -7.60 -5.48
C ARG A 45 19.02 -6.98 -4.31
N LEU A 46 17.72 -6.72 -4.46
CA LEU A 46 16.87 -6.18 -3.40
C LEU A 46 16.68 -7.17 -2.26
N ALA A 47 16.46 -8.45 -2.56
CA ALA A 47 16.40 -9.50 -1.55
C ALA A 47 17.72 -9.60 -0.77
N SER A 48 18.85 -9.61 -1.47
CA SER A 48 20.17 -9.62 -0.86
C SER A 48 20.45 -8.35 -0.04
N TRP A 49 19.96 -7.19 -0.48
CA TRP A 49 20.06 -5.94 0.29
C TRP A 49 19.31 -6.04 1.62
N VAL A 50 18.11 -6.62 1.62
CA VAL A 50 17.33 -6.80 2.85
C VAL A 50 18.02 -7.79 3.79
N LEU A 51 18.44 -8.94 3.27
CA LEU A 51 18.98 -10.03 4.08
C LEU A 51 20.41 -9.74 4.56
N GLY A 52 21.22 -9.10 3.72
CA GLY A 52 22.63 -8.83 4.00
C GLY A 52 23.37 -10.10 4.41
N THR A 53 24.16 -10.02 5.49
CA THR A 53 24.88 -11.17 6.07
C THR A 53 23.98 -12.11 6.89
N ARG A 54 22.69 -11.76 7.08
CA ARG A 54 21.74 -12.50 7.92
C ARG A 54 20.88 -13.50 7.13
N GLU A 55 21.20 -13.76 5.87
CA GLU A 55 20.42 -14.63 4.97
C GLU A 55 20.13 -16.03 5.55
N LEU A 56 20.91 -16.48 6.51
CA LEU A 56 20.84 -17.80 7.11
C LEU A 56 19.89 -17.93 8.32
N ALA A 57 19.32 -16.83 8.82
CA ALA A 57 18.70 -16.81 10.15
C ALA A 57 17.32 -16.17 10.23
N LEU A 58 16.77 -15.68 9.12
CA LEU A 58 15.48 -14.95 9.15
C LEU A 58 14.33 -15.80 8.60
N SER A 59 13.24 -15.87 9.37
CA SER A 59 11.97 -16.39 8.84
C SER A 59 11.41 -15.44 7.76
N PRO A 60 10.50 -15.91 6.89
CA PRO A 60 9.84 -15.06 5.88
C PRO A 60 9.19 -13.82 6.48
N GLU A 61 8.53 -13.95 7.63
CA GLU A 61 7.86 -12.83 8.32
C GLU A 61 8.87 -11.80 8.84
N ALA A 62 9.96 -12.26 9.42
CA ALA A 62 11.03 -11.39 9.93
C ALA A 62 11.73 -10.66 8.78
N ALA A 63 11.94 -11.34 7.66
CA ALA A 63 12.53 -10.75 6.46
C ALA A 63 11.59 -9.69 5.85
N LEU A 64 10.28 -9.94 5.79
CA LEU A 64 9.28 -8.97 5.34
C LEU A 64 9.20 -7.76 6.28
N ALA A 65 9.25 -7.98 7.59
CA ALA A 65 9.27 -6.88 8.56
C ALA A 65 10.51 -6.00 8.36
N LEU A 66 11.67 -6.59 8.13
CA LEU A 66 12.91 -5.87 7.85
C LEU A 66 12.84 -5.11 6.51
N ALA A 67 12.27 -5.73 5.47
CA ALA A 67 12.08 -5.09 4.17
C ALA A 67 11.18 -3.86 4.30
N ARG A 68 10.05 -3.99 4.99
CA ARG A 68 9.12 -2.88 5.28
C ARG A 68 9.84 -1.75 6.00
N TRP A 69 10.51 -2.04 7.08
CA TRP A 69 11.24 -1.04 7.87
C TRP A 69 12.27 -0.29 7.03
N ARG A 70 13.08 -0.99 6.21
CA ARG A 70 14.08 -0.36 5.34
C ARG A 70 13.44 0.53 4.28
N VAL A 71 12.40 0.04 3.62
CA VAL A 71 11.70 0.78 2.57
C VAL A 71 10.95 1.97 3.16
N GLU A 72 10.32 1.83 4.33
CA GLU A 72 9.69 2.96 5.04
C GLU A 72 10.69 4.04 5.40
N GLY A 73 11.86 3.67 5.92
CA GLY A 73 12.94 4.61 6.19
C GLY A 73 13.40 5.35 4.94
N TRP A 74 13.55 4.62 3.82
CA TRP A 74 13.89 5.20 2.53
C TRP A 74 12.80 6.14 2.01
N LEU A 75 11.53 5.73 2.06
CA LEU A 75 10.38 6.55 1.66
C LEU A 75 10.25 7.80 2.55
N ALA A 76 10.45 7.69 3.85
CA ALA A 76 10.42 8.83 4.76
C ALA A 76 11.49 9.88 4.40
N ALA A 77 12.69 9.41 3.99
CA ALA A 77 13.75 10.31 3.55
C ALA A 77 13.48 10.96 2.18
N VAL A 78 12.78 10.29 1.27
CA VAL A 78 12.38 10.85 -0.04
C VAL A 78 11.22 11.83 0.09
N LEU A 79 10.17 11.45 0.84
CA LEU A 79 8.91 12.18 0.91
C LEU A 79 8.93 13.30 1.96
N GLY A 80 9.88 13.24 2.91
CA GLY A 80 10.02 14.22 3.98
C GLY A 80 9.03 14.01 5.14
N PRO A 81 9.17 14.83 6.20
CA PRO A 81 8.48 14.63 7.48
C PRO A 81 6.96 14.78 7.41
N SER A 82 6.44 15.53 6.44
CA SER A 82 4.99 15.72 6.27
C SER A 82 4.22 14.48 5.86
N HIS A 83 4.90 13.44 5.37
CA HIS A 83 4.29 12.21 4.88
C HIS A 83 4.49 11.02 5.82
N VAL A 84 5.23 11.20 6.92
CA VAL A 84 5.49 10.15 7.90
C VAL A 84 4.20 9.80 8.66
N GLY A 85 3.88 8.50 8.72
CA GLY A 85 2.69 8.02 9.42
C GLY A 85 2.32 6.60 9.02
N PRO A 86 1.24 6.04 9.58
CA PRO A 86 0.89 4.62 9.41
C PRO A 86 0.59 4.21 7.96
N ALA A 87 0.27 5.17 7.10
CA ALA A 87 0.01 4.93 5.68
C ALA A 87 1.23 5.17 4.77
N LEU A 88 2.41 5.48 5.34
CA LEU A 88 3.61 5.85 4.58
C LEU A 88 3.96 4.80 3.52
N LEU A 89 4.03 3.52 3.91
CA LEU A 89 4.40 2.45 3.00
C LEU A 89 3.42 2.31 1.83
N VAL A 90 2.12 2.36 2.11
CA VAL A 90 1.07 2.18 1.08
C VAL A 90 1.07 3.38 0.12
N ARG A 91 1.08 4.60 0.65
CA ARG A 91 1.05 5.83 -0.16
C ARG A 91 2.36 6.02 -0.91
N GLY A 92 3.49 5.79 -0.25
CA GLY A 92 4.80 5.88 -0.87
C GLY A 92 5.02 4.84 -1.96
N ARG A 93 4.54 3.59 -1.77
CA ARG A 93 4.54 2.57 -2.81
C ARG A 93 3.71 3.00 -4.02
N ALA A 94 2.50 3.50 -3.80
CA ALA A 94 1.66 3.99 -4.89
C ALA A 94 2.35 5.12 -5.68
N ALA A 95 2.93 6.10 -4.99
CA ALA A 95 3.70 7.17 -5.63
C ALA A 95 4.90 6.64 -6.42
N PHE A 96 5.66 5.73 -5.83
CA PHE A 96 6.82 5.09 -6.48
C PHE A 96 6.45 4.38 -7.78
N VAL A 97 5.35 3.61 -7.76
CA VAL A 97 4.85 2.89 -8.94
C VAL A 97 4.36 3.89 -10.01
N LEU A 98 3.61 4.93 -9.61
CA LEU A 98 3.08 5.95 -10.53
C LEU A 98 4.17 6.70 -11.28
N VAL A 99 5.28 7.02 -10.63
CA VAL A 99 6.42 7.68 -11.30
C VAL A 99 7.33 6.69 -12.06
N GLY A 100 6.99 5.41 -12.06
CA GLY A 100 7.78 4.38 -12.72
C GLY A 100 9.13 4.13 -12.04
N GLY A 101 9.19 4.19 -10.72
CA GLY A 101 10.43 4.04 -9.94
C GLY A 101 11.21 2.77 -10.26
N ALA A 102 10.52 1.65 -10.48
CA ALA A 102 11.14 0.38 -10.81
C ALA A 102 11.92 0.39 -12.15
N ARG A 103 11.65 1.34 -13.05
CA ARG A 103 12.40 1.48 -14.33
C ARG A 103 13.86 1.88 -14.11
N TRP A 104 14.19 2.42 -12.94
CA TRP A 104 15.56 2.76 -12.55
C TRP A 104 16.33 1.55 -12.01
N GLY A 105 15.70 0.36 -11.98
CA GLY A 105 16.27 -0.86 -11.42
C GLY A 105 16.39 -0.83 -9.89
N ALA A 106 17.01 -1.86 -9.33
CA ALA A 106 17.23 -1.97 -7.88
C ALA A 106 18.00 -0.78 -7.29
N ASP A 107 18.86 -0.15 -8.10
CA ASP A 107 19.74 0.94 -7.65
C ASP A 107 18.98 2.12 -7.02
N VAL A 108 17.73 2.35 -7.42
CA VAL A 108 16.93 3.43 -6.87
C VAL A 108 16.69 3.27 -5.36
N LEU A 109 16.45 2.05 -4.88
CA LEU A 109 16.27 1.76 -3.45
C LEU A 109 17.58 1.52 -2.71
N LEU A 110 18.63 1.12 -3.44
CA LEU A 110 19.95 0.85 -2.86
C LEU A 110 20.77 2.12 -2.62
N ARG A 111 20.48 3.19 -3.36
CA ARG A 111 21.13 4.48 -3.21
C ARG A 111 20.55 5.27 -2.05
N GLU A 112 21.39 6.12 -1.48
CA GLU A 112 20.91 7.11 -0.51
C GLU A 112 19.94 8.09 -1.19
N PRO A 113 18.76 8.35 -0.58
CA PRO A 113 17.73 9.22 -1.14
C PRO A 113 18.22 10.62 -1.54
N SER A 114 19.21 11.15 -0.82
CA SER A 114 19.84 12.45 -1.08
C SER A 114 20.56 12.50 -2.44
N THR A 115 21.04 11.35 -2.94
CA THR A 115 21.79 11.26 -4.21
C THR A 115 20.89 11.13 -5.44
N LEU A 116 19.60 10.95 -5.25
CA LEU A 116 18.64 10.86 -6.35
C LEU A 116 18.37 12.23 -6.96
N PRO A 117 18.09 12.32 -8.27
CA PRO A 117 17.78 13.58 -8.93
C PRO A 117 16.62 14.29 -8.24
N GLU A 118 16.78 15.58 -7.99
CA GLU A 118 15.75 16.38 -7.29
C GLU A 118 14.41 16.38 -8.04
N ALA A 119 14.45 16.46 -9.37
CA ALA A 119 13.25 16.38 -10.20
C ALA A 119 12.47 15.08 -10.00
N TRP A 120 13.18 13.97 -9.87
CA TRP A 120 12.56 12.67 -9.59
C TRP A 120 11.95 12.62 -8.17
N ARG A 121 12.68 13.10 -7.16
CA ARG A 121 12.16 13.15 -5.78
C ARG A 121 10.90 14.02 -5.69
N ARG A 122 10.90 15.16 -6.36
CA ARG A 122 9.73 16.04 -6.46
C ARG A 122 8.55 15.34 -7.11
N ALA A 123 8.77 14.65 -8.22
CA ALA A 123 7.72 13.88 -8.90
C ALA A 123 7.12 12.80 -8.01
N VAL A 124 7.95 12.12 -7.19
CA VAL A 124 7.44 11.13 -6.22
C VAL A 124 6.57 11.82 -5.15
N CYS A 125 6.99 12.97 -4.61
CA CYS A 125 6.21 13.72 -3.62
C CYS A 125 4.86 14.18 -4.19
N GLU A 126 4.85 14.67 -5.42
CA GLU A 126 3.63 15.13 -6.11
C GLU A 126 2.67 13.97 -6.45
N ALA A 127 3.21 12.77 -6.67
CA ALA A 127 2.44 11.57 -6.96
C ALA A 127 1.84 10.89 -5.71
N VAL A 128 2.16 11.36 -4.50
CA VAL A 128 1.60 10.76 -3.27
C VAL A 128 0.08 10.96 -3.24
N PRO A 129 -0.72 9.87 -3.22
CA PRO A 129 -2.17 9.99 -3.17
C PRO A 129 -2.61 10.79 -1.92
N MET A 130 -3.45 11.79 -2.13
CA MET A 130 -4.10 12.48 -1.01
C MET A 130 -5.15 11.55 -0.39
N SER A 131 -5.27 11.62 0.94
CA SER A 131 -6.35 10.93 1.62
C SER A 131 -7.67 11.49 1.12
N ALA A 132 -8.58 10.63 0.66
CA ALA A 132 -9.94 11.06 0.39
C ALA A 132 -10.51 11.69 1.67
N PRO A 133 -11.23 12.83 1.59
CA PRO A 133 -11.97 13.35 2.72
C PRO A 133 -12.85 12.24 3.29
N ALA A 134 -12.98 12.17 4.61
CA ALA A 134 -13.94 11.25 5.23
C ALA A 134 -15.31 11.50 4.57
N GLU A 135 -15.93 10.44 4.07
CA GLU A 135 -17.27 10.53 3.50
C GLU A 135 -18.18 11.08 4.60
N VAL A 136 -18.56 12.35 4.44
CA VAL A 136 -19.66 12.90 5.23
C VAL A 136 -20.88 12.14 4.78
N PRO A 137 -21.61 11.45 5.68
CA PRO A 137 -22.83 10.76 5.29
C PRO A 137 -23.78 11.79 4.69
N CYS A 138 -23.80 11.86 3.38
CA CYS A 138 -24.79 12.63 2.64
C CYS A 138 -26.11 11.89 2.84
N GLN A 139 -26.95 12.37 3.75
CA GLN A 139 -28.36 12.02 3.76
C GLN A 139 -28.95 12.62 2.49
N MET A 140 -28.86 11.91 1.38
CA MET A 140 -29.69 12.20 0.23
C MET A 140 -31.13 11.98 0.68
N ARG A 141 -31.91 13.06 0.70
CA ARG A 141 -33.38 12.92 0.78
C ARG A 141 -33.79 11.97 -0.31
N GLU A 142 -34.58 10.95 0.05
CA GLU A 142 -35.19 10.06 -0.91
C GLU A 142 -35.91 10.94 -1.96
N GLN A 143 -35.33 11.03 -3.13
CA GLN A 143 -36.01 11.63 -4.28
C GLN A 143 -36.95 10.56 -4.83
N VAL A 144 -38.23 10.74 -4.64
CA VAL A 144 -39.22 9.91 -5.30
C VAL A 144 -39.04 10.11 -6.80
N LEU A 145 -38.37 9.17 -7.44
CA LEU A 145 -38.24 9.12 -8.89
C LEU A 145 -39.61 8.85 -9.50
N VAL A 146 -40.28 9.92 -9.96
CA VAL A 146 -41.49 9.78 -10.78
C VAL A 146 -41.07 9.27 -12.15
N LEU A 147 -41.02 7.96 -12.28
CA LEU A 147 -40.56 7.25 -13.49
C LEU A 147 -41.47 7.52 -14.73
N ASN A 148 -42.62 8.12 -14.56
CA ASN A 148 -43.54 8.38 -15.67
C ASN A 148 -44.40 9.61 -15.43
N PRO A 149 -43.89 10.85 -15.63
CA PRO A 149 -44.66 12.08 -15.45
C PRO A 149 -45.87 12.16 -16.39
N PHE A 150 -45.82 11.43 -17.50
CA PHE A 150 -46.92 11.39 -18.47
C PHE A 150 -48.15 10.63 -17.93
N MET A 151 -47.94 9.53 -17.22
CA MET A 151 -49.03 8.76 -16.62
C MET A 151 -49.71 9.51 -15.48
N ASP A 152 -49.00 10.31 -14.71
CA ASP A 152 -49.59 11.17 -13.67
C ASP A 152 -50.35 12.34 -14.27
N MET A 153 -49.90 12.89 -15.38
CA MET A 153 -50.62 13.90 -16.12
C MET A 153 -51.91 13.35 -16.71
N VAL A 154 -51.89 12.17 -17.30
CA VAL A 154 -53.08 11.48 -17.83
C VAL A 154 -54.09 11.12 -16.72
N ARG A 155 -53.62 10.63 -15.57
CA ARG A 155 -54.46 10.36 -14.39
C ARG A 155 -55.10 11.63 -13.82
N ARG A 156 -54.40 12.78 -13.82
CA ARG A 156 -55.00 14.07 -13.43
C ARG A 156 -56.09 14.52 -14.41
N TRP A 157 -55.86 14.25 -15.70
CA TRP A 157 -56.82 14.62 -16.75
C TRP A 157 -58.09 13.77 -16.76
N LEU A 158 -57.93 12.47 -16.39
CA LEU A 158 -59.02 11.50 -16.33
C LEU A 158 -59.77 11.46 -14.98
N ARG A 159 -59.34 12.24 -13.97
CA ARG A 159 -60.11 12.37 -12.74
C ARG A 159 -61.38 13.22 -13.05
N PRO A 160 -62.61 12.63 -13.02
CA PRO A 160 -63.83 13.40 -13.13
C PRO A 160 -63.89 14.39 -11.97
N ALA A 161 -64.20 15.65 -12.25
CA ALA A 161 -64.35 16.65 -11.23
C ALA A 161 -65.46 16.22 -10.26
N SER A 162 -65.02 15.67 -9.11
CA SER A 162 -65.96 15.37 -8.01
C SER A 162 -66.56 16.69 -7.57
N ARG A 163 -67.87 16.81 -7.80
CA ARG A 163 -68.73 17.88 -7.37
C ARG A 163 -68.44 18.27 -5.94
N ALA A 164 -68.07 19.49 -5.73
CA ALA A 164 -68.00 20.10 -4.42
C ALA A 164 -69.37 19.98 -3.74
N ASP A 165 -69.42 19.21 -2.69
CA ASP A 165 -70.56 19.10 -1.82
C ASP A 165 -70.69 20.43 -1.04
N VAL A 166 -71.62 21.25 -1.44
CA VAL A 166 -71.98 22.49 -0.74
C VAL A 166 -72.78 22.11 0.47
N SER A 167 -72.15 22.11 1.64
CA SER A 167 -72.90 22.02 2.90
C SER A 167 -73.59 23.38 3.21
N PRO A 168 -74.86 23.40 3.40
CA PRO A 168 -75.51 24.61 3.83
C PRO A 168 -75.31 24.85 5.32
N SER A 169 -74.92 26.07 5.66
CA SER A 169 -74.88 26.62 7.02
C SER A 169 -76.27 26.59 7.67
N ARG A 170 -76.26 26.13 8.94
CA ARG A 170 -77.20 26.55 9.96
C ARG A 170 -76.48 26.82 11.25
#